data_9a1909beefe2b3faeb04d444e0c814f6
#
_entry.id   9a1909beefe2b3faeb04d444e0c814f6
#
_cell.length_a   1.000
_cell.length_b   1.000
_cell.length_c   1.000
_cell.angle_alpha   90.00
_cell.angle_beta   90.00
_cell.angle_gamma   90.00
#
_symmetry.space_group_name_H-M   'P 1'
#
loop_
_entity.id
_entity.type
_entity.pdbx_description
1 polymer ?
#
loop_
_entity_poly.entity_id
_entity_poly.type
_entity_poly.pdbx_seq_one_letter_code
_entity_poly.pdbx_strand_id
1 'polypeptide(L)'
;MGDGRGPVLVVDDEPDIVDFLTTVLVDEGYETETAGDGVEALEKIASSGPALVILDLMMPRMTGFEVLKALAGKRPASRPSIIVLSAKSSHHDILEALESGADDFIPKPFDLEDLLLRVRVWLDRTRASHAETSSLKVFTLGPFRALLGNELLFDEETGDPKARLLLKYLVTEWGQPIQRSTALYLLWPDLEEHEASSRLSALLASLVPPARPDLRGGKFVLEEGSTLQLNQAADIWVDSIEFEQQIKAAQDAQESGDVDAALGLFLAALALYKEDYLRENLYEDWPSDRRERMRELWISSMFRVAALCADRCEYSDSVRLMKKVLDIDPYRENAYQALMLYLSRAGRRGEAINLYRYAERLFAQHLAAQPAPSTRMLYEKILRGEAG
;
A
#
# COMPACT_ATOMS: atom_id res chain seq x y z
N MET A 1 -27.19 -23.40 -4.96
CA MET A 1 -27.47 -22.65 -3.71
C MET A 1 -26.35 -21.64 -3.59
N GLY A 2 -26.67 -20.36 -3.80
CA GLY A 2 -25.67 -19.27 -3.82
C GLY A 2 -24.92 -19.21 -2.48
N ASP A 3 -23.63 -19.14 -2.56
CA ASP A 3 -22.66 -19.25 -1.45
C ASP A 3 -22.53 -17.92 -0.66
N GLY A 4 -23.55 -17.06 -0.68
CA GLY A 4 -23.60 -15.81 0.08
C GLY A 4 -22.59 -14.74 -0.35
N ARG A 5 -21.98 -14.90 -1.52
CA ARG A 5 -21.03 -13.95 -2.12
C ARG A 5 -21.80 -12.94 -2.95
N GLY A 6 -21.43 -11.66 -2.87
CA GLY A 6 -21.81 -10.74 -3.92
C GLY A 6 -21.20 -11.20 -5.26
N PRO A 7 -21.82 -10.83 -6.40
CA PRO A 7 -21.35 -11.25 -7.73
C PRO A 7 -19.97 -10.65 -8.07
N VAL A 8 -19.28 -11.26 -9.04
CA VAL A 8 -18.14 -10.65 -9.73
C VAL A 8 -18.69 -9.79 -10.87
N LEU A 9 -18.43 -8.48 -10.83
CA LEU A 9 -18.83 -7.56 -11.88
C LEU A 9 -17.71 -7.45 -12.92
N VAL A 10 -17.99 -7.84 -14.17
CA VAL A 10 -17.08 -7.70 -15.31
C VAL A 10 -17.45 -6.43 -16.07
N VAL A 11 -16.51 -5.51 -16.22
CA VAL A 11 -16.70 -4.19 -16.84
C VAL A 11 -15.71 -4.01 -17.97
N ASP A 12 -16.18 -4.09 -19.19
CA ASP A 12 -15.40 -3.92 -20.43
C ASP A 12 -16.33 -3.50 -21.56
N ASP A 13 -15.88 -2.66 -22.47
CA ASP A 13 -16.69 -2.23 -23.63
C ASP A 13 -16.60 -3.19 -24.82
N GLU A 14 -15.72 -4.19 -24.76
CA GLU A 14 -15.59 -5.25 -25.75
C GLU A 14 -16.48 -6.45 -25.38
N PRO A 15 -17.62 -6.69 -26.08
CA PRO A 15 -18.54 -7.79 -25.73
C PRO A 15 -17.88 -9.17 -25.72
N ASP A 16 -16.94 -9.41 -26.62
CA ASP A 16 -16.23 -10.70 -26.73
C ASP A 16 -15.39 -10.99 -25.46
N ILE A 17 -14.79 -9.95 -24.85
CA ILE A 17 -14.05 -10.06 -23.59
C ILE A 17 -15.00 -10.30 -22.42
N VAL A 18 -16.10 -9.57 -22.37
CA VAL A 18 -17.15 -9.74 -21.35
C VAL A 18 -17.71 -11.16 -21.37
N ASP A 19 -18.09 -11.65 -22.54
CA ASP A 19 -18.65 -13.01 -22.73
C ASP A 19 -17.63 -14.10 -22.35
N PHE A 20 -16.37 -13.92 -22.75
CA PHE A 20 -15.28 -14.84 -22.41
C PHE A 20 -15.07 -14.91 -20.90
N LEU A 21 -14.86 -13.76 -20.26
CA LEU A 21 -14.60 -13.69 -18.80
C LEU A 21 -15.80 -14.21 -18.00
N THR A 22 -17.01 -13.83 -18.40
CA THR A 22 -18.25 -14.30 -17.76
C THR A 22 -18.36 -15.82 -17.83
N THR A 23 -18.12 -16.41 -19.01
CA THR A 23 -18.17 -17.87 -19.21
C THR A 23 -17.18 -18.57 -18.29
N VAL A 24 -15.93 -18.12 -18.27
CA VAL A 24 -14.87 -18.72 -17.46
C VAL A 24 -15.17 -18.60 -15.97
N LEU A 25 -15.65 -17.44 -15.50
CA LEU A 25 -15.98 -17.24 -14.09
C LEU A 25 -17.19 -18.08 -13.66
N VAL A 26 -18.19 -18.23 -14.52
CA VAL A 26 -19.35 -19.09 -14.26
C VAL A 26 -18.94 -20.57 -14.19
N ASP A 27 -18.05 -21.02 -15.08
CA ASP A 27 -17.50 -22.39 -15.06
C ASP A 27 -16.73 -22.69 -13.78
N GLU A 28 -16.05 -21.67 -13.20
CA GLU A 28 -15.39 -21.76 -11.88
C GLU A 28 -16.37 -21.60 -10.69
N GLY A 29 -17.67 -21.45 -10.97
CA GLY A 29 -18.73 -21.42 -9.95
C GLY A 29 -19.00 -20.04 -9.34
N TYR A 30 -18.56 -18.94 -9.96
CA TYR A 30 -18.85 -17.59 -9.51
C TYR A 30 -20.16 -17.06 -10.10
N GLU A 31 -20.93 -16.31 -9.30
CA GLU A 31 -22.03 -15.49 -9.83
C GLU A 31 -21.44 -14.24 -10.50
N THR A 32 -21.91 -13.91 -11.70
CA THR A 32 -21.36 -12.81 -12.48
C THR A 32 -22.42 -11.79 -12.87
N GLU A 33 -22.02 -10.54 -12.92
CA GLU A 33 -22.75 -9.43 -13.56
C GLU A 33 -21.81 -8.75 -14.56
N THR A 34 -22.38 -8.03 -15.52
CA THR A 34 -21.60 -7.37 -16.57
C THR A 34 -21.98 -5.91 -16.70
N ALA A 35 -21.06 -5.05 -17.11
CA ALA A 35 -21.33 -3.66 -17.47
C ALA A 35 -20.48 -3.27 -18.70
N GLY A 36 -21.07 -2.50 -19.63
CA GLY A 36 -20.40 -2.09 -20.85
C GLY A 36 -19.67 -0.75 -20.77
N ASP A 37 -19.73 -0.05 -19.63
CA ASP A 37 -19.01 1.20 -19.36
C ASP A 37 -19.01 1.58 -17.89
N GLY A 38 -18.28 2.65 -17.57
CA GLY A 38 -18.10 3.10 -16.18
C GLY A 38 -19.38 3.62 -15.51
N VAL A 39 -20.34 4.16 -16.28
CA VAL A 39 -21.61 4.65 -15.70
C VAL A 39 -22.45 3.47 -15.22
N GLU A 40 -22.65 2.48 -16.10
CA GLU A 40 -23.36 1.25 -15.76
C GLU A 40 -22.65 0.49 -14.61
N ALA A 41 -21.31 0.49 -14.62
CA ALA A 41 -20.52 -0.10 -13.55
C ALA A 41 -20.83 0.53 -12.17
N LEU A 42 -20.86 1.87 -12.07
CA LEU A 42 -21.18 2.56 -10.81
C LEU A 42 -22.61 2.30 -10.34
N GLU A 43 -23.57 2.21 -11.27
CA GLU A 43 -24.96 1.86 -10.96
C GLU A 43 -25.06 0.44 -10.37
N LYS A 44 -24.40 -0.53 -10.99
CA LYS A 44 -24.38 -1.93 -10.52
C LYS A 44 -23.62 -2.08 -9.21
N ILE A 45 -22.49 -1.41 -9.04
CA ILE A 45 -21.77 -1.38 -7.75
C ILE A 45 -22.67 -0.86 -6.63
N ALA A 46 -23.50 0.14 -6.89
CA ALA A 46 -24.40 0.70 -5.89
C ALA A 46 -25.62 -0.18 -5.60
N SER A 47 -26.12 -0.92 -6.60
CA SER A 47 -27.38 -1.69 -6.47
C SER A 47 -27.17 -3.14 -6.04
N SER A 48 -26.16 -3.85 -6.58
CA SER A 48 -25.92 -5.27 -6.32
C SER A 48 -24.81 -5.53 -5.29
N GLY A 49 -23.92 -4.53 -5.04
CA GLY A 49 -22.83 -4.69 -4.08
C GLY A 49 -21.89 -5.83 -4.45
N PRO A 50 -21.25 -5.83 -5.63
CA PRO A 50 -20.37 -6.90 -6.05
C PRO A 50 -19.21 -7.07 -5.08
N ALA A 51 -18.75 -8.32 -4.90
CA ALA A 51 -17.59 -8.62 -4.06
C ALA A 51 -16.27 -8.22 -4.76
N LEU A 52 -16.23 -8.35 -6.09
CA LEU A 52 -15.08 -8.05 -6.92
C LEU A 52 -15.55 -7.37 -8.21
N VAL A 53 -14.78 -6.40 -8.67
CA VAL A 53 -14.94 -5.77 -9.99
C VAL A 53 -13.70 -6.04 -10.81
N ILE A 54 -13.88 -6.60 -12.01
CA ILE A 54 -12.86 -6.68 -13.05
C ILE A 54 -13.13 -5.52 -14.00
N LEU A 55 -12.21 -4.56 -14.09
CA LEU A 55 -12.45 -3.25 -14.68
C LEU A 55 -11.47 -2.95 -15.81
N ASP A 56 -11.95 -2.73 -17.04
CA ASP A 56 -11.13 -2.12 -18.07
C ASP A 56 -10.95 -0.62 -17.84
N LEU A 57 -9.78 -0.09 -18.20
CA LEU A 57 -9.48 1.35 -18.05
C LEU A 57 -9.97 2.20 -19.21
N MET A 58 -10.05 1.61 -20.41
CA MET A 58 -10.24 2.36 -21.66
C MET A 58 -11.63 2.08 -22.25
N MET A 59 -12.64 2.68 -21.66
CA MET A 59 -14.03 2.53 -22.07
C MET A 59 -14.63 3.86 -22.53
N PRO A 60 -15.64 3.83 -23.42
CA PRO A 60 -16.40 5.02 -23.82
C PRO A 60 -17.26 5.55 -22.65
N ARG A 61 -17.73 6.77 -22.76
CA ARG A 61 -18.60 7.50 -21.83
C ARG A 61 -17.92 7.81 -20.50
N MET A 62 -17.46 6.80 -19.75
CA MET A 62 -16.74 6.93 -18.49
C MET A 62 -15.62 5.90 -18.44
N THR A 63 -14.40 6.37 -18.28
CA THR A 63 -13.19 5.55 -18.19
C THR A 63 -13.10 4.81 -16.87
N GLY A 64 -12.35 3.70 -16.82
CA GLY A 64 -12.08 2.98 -15.58
C GLY A 64 -11.37 3.85 -14.53
N PHE A 65 -10.50 4.78 -14.92
CA PHE A 65 -9.89 5.76 -14.00
C PHE A 65 -10.92 6.66 -13.32
N GLU A 66 -11.95 7.09 -14.05
CA GLU A 66 -13.03 7.91 -13.46
C GLU A 66 -13.89 7.08 -12.50
N VAL A 67 -14.10 5.79 -12.78
CA VAL A 67 -14.75 4.85 -11.86
C VAL A 67 -13.92 4.69 -10.59
N LEU A 68 -12.60 4.46 -10.68
CA LEU A 68 -11.70 4.36 -9.54
C LEU A 68 -11.75 5.63 -8.67
N LYS A 69 -11.66 6.81 -9.29
CA LYS A 69 -11.76 8.10 -8.58
C LYS A 69 -13.11 8.30 -7.90
N ALA A 70 -14.21 7.89 -8.52
CA ALA A 70 -15.55 7.98 -7.93
C ALA A 70 -15.71 7.06 -6.71
N LEU A 71 -14.96 5.97 -6.65
CA LEU A 71 -14.96 5.01 -5.55
C LEU A 71 -13.93 5.34 -4.45
N ALA A 72 -12.87 6.08 -4.76
CA ALA A 72 -11.79 6.41 -3.83
C ALA A 72 -12.28 7.23 -2.60
N GLY A 73 -13.38 7.98 -2.73
CA GLY A 73 -13.99 8.73 -1.61
C GLY A 73 -14.97 7.92 -0.76
N LYS A 74 -15.26 6.67 -1.10
CA LYS A 74 -16.18 5.83 -0.32
C LYS A 74 -15.42 5.06 0.77
N ARG A 75 -16.12 4.77 1.89
CA ARG A 75 -15.54 3.98 2.97
C ARG A 75 -15.07 2.61 2.45
N PRO A 76 -13.88 2.12 2.84
CA PRO A 76 -13.36 0.81 2.38
C PRO A 76 -14.33 -0.36 2.59
N ALA A 77 -15.13 -0.32 3.66
CA ALA A 77 -16.12 -1.33 3.99
C ALA A 77 -17.33 -1.43 3.02
N SER A 78 -17.50 -0.43 2.14
CA SER A 78 -18.62 -0.38 1.17
C SER A 78 -18.12 -0.40 -0.28
N ARG A 79 -16.84 -0.70 -0.51
CA ARG A 79 -16.21 -0.72 -1.82
C ARG A 79 -15.84 -2.16 -2.19
N PRO A 80 -16.17 -2.65 -3.41
CA PRO A 80 -15.67 -3.93 -3.89
C PRO A 80 -14.15 -3.91 -4.07
N SER A 81 -13.50 -5.06 -4.04
CA SER A 81 -12.13 -5.20 -4.56
C SER A 81 -12.13 -4.93 -6.06
N ILE A 82 -11.09 -4.28 -6.59
CA ILE A 82 -11.02 -3.90 -8.00
C ILE A 82 -9.73 -4.43 -8.62
N ILE A 83 -9.87 -5.37 -9.56
CA ILE A 83 -8.79 -5.82 -10.45
C ILE A 83 -8.93 -5.06 -11.76
N VAL A 84 -7.92 -4.31 -12.15
CA VAL A 84 -7.89 -3.61 -13.43
C VAL A 84 -7.33 -4.53 -14.51
N LEU A 85 -8.04 -4.63 -15.66
CA LEU A 85 -7.53 -5.22 -16.88
C LEU A 85 -7.26 -4.10 -17.89
N SER A 86 -6.06 -4.01 -18.47
CA SER A 86 -5.80 -2.97 -19.46
C SER A 86 -4.80 -3.37 -20.54
N ALA A 87 -5.06 -2.96 -21.77
CA ALA A 87 -4.11 -3.04 -22.88
C ALA A 87 -2.90 -2.10 -22.69
N LYS A 88 -3.04 -1.09 -21.84
CA LYS A 88 -1.94 -0.22 -21.45
C LYS A 88 -1.14 -0.94 -20.37
N SER A 89 -0.03 -1.55 -20.79
CA SER A 89 0.90 -2.27 -19.91
C SER A 89 2.10 -1.43 -19.48
N SER A 90 2.07 -0.11 -19.73
CA SER A 90 3.14 0.74 -19.22
C SER A 90 3.05 0.79 -17.69
N HIS A 91 4.19 0.75 -17.02
CA HIS A 91 4.25 0.87 -15.55
C HIS A 91 3.60 2.16 -15.04
N HIS A 92 3.45 3.16 -15.91
CA HIS A 92 2.71 4.39 -15.62
C HIS A 92 1.22 4.09 -15.36
N ASP A 93 0.57 3.37 -16.27
CA ASP A 93 -0.85 3.07 -16.15
C ASP A 93 -1.12 2.15 -14.95
N ILE A 94 -0.20 1.22 -14.67
CA ILE A 94 -0.27 0.34 -13.49
C ILE A 94 -0.21 1.18 -12.20
N LEU A 95 0.80 2.04 -12.07
CA LEU A 95 0.96 2.88 -10.88
C LEU A 95 -0.19 3.89 -10.74
N GLU A 96 -0.64 4.49 -11.84
CA GLU A 96 -1.78 5.41 -11.84
C GLU A 96 -3.08 4.70 -11.43
N ALA A 97 -3.31 3.46 -11.89
CA ALA A 97 -4.47 2.67 -11.49
C ALA A 97 -4.45 2.32 -10.00
N LEU A 98 -3.31 1.85 -9.49
CA LEU A 98 -3.13 1.53 -8.06
C LEU A 98 -3.24 2.78 -7.17
N GLU A 99 -2.66 3.91 -7.57
CA GLU A 99 -2.79 5.21 -6.88
C GLU A 99 -4.23 5.74 -6.92
N SER A 100 -4.96 5.45 -8.00
CA SER A 100 -6.37 5.83 -8.14
C SER A 100 -7.32 4.92 -7.36
N GLY A 101 -6.79 3.83 -6.76
CA GLY A 101 -7.54 2.97 -5.86
C GLY A 101 -7.82 1.57 -6.41
N ALA A 102 -7.21 1.11 -7.49
CA ALA A 102 -7.24 -0.31 -7.86
C ALA A 102 -6.53 -1.14 -6.79
N ASP A 103 -7.01 -2.35 -6.57
CA ASP A 103 -6.42 -3.30 -5.62
C ASP A 103 -5.41 -4.22 -6.31
N ASP A 104 -5.59 -4.46 -7.62
CA ASP A 104 -4.66 -5.23 -8.46
C ASP A 104 -4.73 -4.78 -9.92
N PHE A 105 -3.74 -5.19 -10.73
CA PHE A 105 -3.65 -4.84 -12.14
C PHE A 105 -3.14 -6.04 -12.95
N ILE A 106 -3.79 -6.32 -14.08
CA ILE A 106 -3.41 -7.38 -15.01
C ILE A 106 -3.32 -6.78 -16.43
N PRO A 107 -2.15 -6.86 -17.10
CA PRO A 107 -2.02 -6.37 -18.47
C PRO A 107 -2.74 -7.30 -19.47
N LYS A 108 -3.35 -6.73 -20.49
CA LYS A 108 -3.83 -7.46 -21.69
C LYS A 108 -2.68 -7.58 -22.70
N PRO A 109 -2.41 -8.73 -23.34
CA PRO A 109 -3.08 -10.02 -23.14
C PRO A 109 -2.66 -10.69 -21.83
N PHE A 110 -3.61 -11.30 -21.13
CA PHE A 110 -3.41 -11.94 -19.84
C PHE A 110 -3.49 -13.47 -19.94
N ASP A 111 -2.80 -14.11 -19.02
CA ASP A 111 -2.95 -15.55 -18.80
C ASP A 111 -4.22 -15.82 -17.96
N LEU A 112 -5.00 -16.80 -18.39
CA LEU A 112 -6.26 -17.14 -17.72
C LEU A 112 -6.05 -17.72 -16.33
N GLU A 113 -5.00 -18.53 -16.13
CA GLU A 113 -4.70 -19.12 -14.83
C GLU A 113 -4.26 -18.04 -13.83
N ASP A 114 -3.47 -17.04 -14.28
CA ASP A 114 -3.08 -15.88 -13.46
C ASP A 114 -4.32 -15.04 -13.06
N LEU A 115 -5.21 -14.76 -14.01
CA LEU A 115 -6.45 -14.04 -13.72
C LEU A 115 -7.30 -14.78 -12.68
N LEU A 116 -7.54 -16.07 -12.87
CA LEU A 116 -8.35 -16.88 -11.96
C LEU A 116 -7.71 -17.01 -10.58
N LEU A 117 -6.38 -17.14 -10.52
CA LEU A 117 -5.65 -17.13 -9.25
C LEU A 117 -5.88 -15.82 -8.49
N ARG A 118 -5.77 -14.68 -9.17
CA ARG A 118 -5.99 -13.35 -8.55
C ARG A 118 -7.44 -13.15 -8.14
N VAL A 119 -8.40 -13.52 -8.99
CA VAL A 119 -9.83 -13.50 -8.65
C VAL A 119 -10.09 -14.32 -7.39
N ARG A 120 -9.53 -15.53 -7.29
CA ARG A 120 -9.65 -16.37 -6.11
C ARG A 120 -9.03 -15.71 -4.88
N VAL A 121 -7.80 -15.20 -4.99
CA VAL A 121 -7.11 -14.52 -3.88
C VAL A 121 -7.91 -13.31 -3.40
N TRP A 122 -8.46 -12.49 -4.30
CA TRP A 122 -9.23 -11.31 -3.90
C TRP A 122 -10.61 -11.66 -3.37
N LEU A 123 -11.29 -12.66 -3.92
CA LEU A 123 -12.56 -13.16 -3.37
C LEU A 123 -12.35 -13.91 -2.04
N ASP A 124 -11.26 -14.64 -1.85
CA ASP A 124 -10.95 -15.26 -0.57
C ASP A 124 -10.55 -14.19 0.47
N ARG A 125 -9.88 -13.10 0.07
CA ARG A 125 -9.72 -11.88 0.90
C ARG A 125 -11.08 -11.24 1.23
N THR A 126 -11.99 -11.17 0.29
CA THR A 126 -13.37 -10.69 0.54
C THR A 126 -14.16 -11.71 1.37
N ARG A 127 -13.91 -13.04 1.26
CA ARG A 127 -14.44 -14.07 2.15
C ARG A 127 -13.89 -13.97 3.57
N ALA A 128 -12.59 -13.73 3.69
CA ALA A 128 -12.00 -13.37 4.96
C ALA A 128 -12.72 -12.12 5.51
N SER A 129 -13.07 -11.12 4.69
CA SER A 129 -13.85 -9.93 5.06
C SER A 129 -15.28 -10.26 5.57
N HIS A 130 -15.97 -11.28 5.06
CA HIS A 130 -17.27 -11.72 5.61
C HIS A 130 -17.14 -12.72 6.78
N ALA A 131 -16.02 -13.48 6.88
CA ALA A 131 -15.60 -14.16 8.10
C ALA A 131 -14.92 -13.21 9.11
N GLU A 132 -14.55 -12.01 8.66
CA GLU A 132 -13.80 -10.95 9.32
C GLU A 132 -14.65 -10.02 10.20
N THR A 133 -15.78 -10.48 10.74
CA THR A 133 -16.41 -9.72 11.84
C THR A 133 -15.50 -9.62 13.07
N SER A 134 -14.32 -10.22 13.04
CA SER A 134 -13.40 -10.33 14.17
C SER A 134 -11.93 -10.01 13.91
N SER A 135 -11.51 -9.64 12.68
CA SER A 135 -10.13 -9.24 12.41
C SER A 135 -9.87 -7.77 12.74
N LEU A 136 -8.74 -7.49 13.37
CA LEU A 136 -8.27 -6.13 13.64
C LEU A 136 -7.36 -5.68 12.49
N LYS A 137 -7.77 -4.65 11.74
CA LYS A 137 -6.96 -4.00 10.69
C LYS A 137 -6.42 -2.69 11.19
N VAL A 138 -5.10 -2.51 11.15
CA VAL A 138 -4.43 -1.29 11.61
C VAL A 138 -3.65 -0.66 10.46
N PHE A 139 -3.93 0.60 10.19
CA PHE A 139 -3.28 1.40 9.17
C PHE A 139 -2.35 2.40 9.84
N THR A 140 -1.09 2.39 9.47
CA THR A 140 -0.01 3.19 10.04
C THR A 140 0.81 3.94 8.98
N LEU A 141 0.72 3.54 7.70
CA LEU A 141 1.43 4.16 6.57
C LEU A 141 0.57 5.26 5.93
N GLY A 142 0.27 6.28 6.69
CA GLY A 142 -0.64 7.37 6.41
C GLY A 142 -1.42 7.76 7.66
N PRO A 143 -2.63 8.36 7.52
CA PRO A 143 -3.48 8.64 8.67
C PRO A 143 -3.79 7.37 9.45
N PHE A 144 -3.51 7.38 10.76
CA PHE A 144 -3.77 6.22 11.62
C PHE A 144 -5.26 5.88 11.66
N ARG A 145 -5.56 4.61 11.43
CA ARG A 145 -6.90 4.05 11.56
C ARG A 145 -6.82 2.61 12.07
N ALA A 146 -7.81 2.21 12.85
CA ALA A 146 -7.99 0.83 13.25
C ALA A 146 -9.46 0.43 13.08
N LEU A 147 -9.69 -0.71 12.45
CA LEU A 147 -11.01 -1.27 12.21
C LEU A 147 -11.09 -2.67 12.83
N LEU A 148 -12.21 -3.02 13.42
CA LEU A 148 -12.57 -4.37 13.80
C LEU A 148 -13.61 -4.90 12.81
N GLY A 149 -13.18 -5.82 11.95
CA GLY A 149 -13.95 -6.15 10.77
C GLY A 149 -14.15 -4.89 9.90
N ASN A 150 -15.40 -4.47 9.77
CA ASN A 150 -15.78 -3.26 9.02
C ASN A 150 -16.11 -2.06 9.92
N GLU A 151 -16.01 -2.20 11.23
CA GLU A 151 -16.34 -1.15 12.19
C GLU A 151 -15.09 -0.34 12.52
N LEU A 152 -15.17 0.99 12.36
CA LEU A 152 -14.09 1.89 12.72
C LEU A 152 -13.98 1.97 14.25
N LEU A 153 -12.86 1.53 14.81
CA LEU A 153 -12.56 1.65 16.23
C LEU A 153 -11.84 2.95 16.56
N PHE A 154 -10.84 3.30 15.75
CA PHE A 154 -9.99 4.46 15.98
C PHE A 154 -9.64 5.15 14.67
N ASP A 155 -9.70 6.48 14.67
CA ASP A 155 -9.02 7.38 13.74
C ASP A 155 -8.60 8.65 14.51
N GLU A 156 -8.30 9.77 13.82
CA GLU A 156 -7.90 11.01 14.48
C GLU A 156 -8.99 11.60 15.40
N GLU A 157 -10.27 11.35 15.10
CA GLU A 157 -11.43 11.93 15.79
C GLU A 157 -12.20 10.90 16.63
N THR A 158 -12.11 9.61 16.30
CA THR A 158 -12.94 8.54 16.86
C THR A 158 -12.15 7.69 17.86
N GLY A 159 -12.83 7.27 18.92
CA GLY A 159 -12.33 6.34 19.94
C GLY A 159 -11.57 7.01 21.08
N ASP A 160 -11.19 6.21 22.07
CA ASP A 160 -10.42 6.69 23.23
C ASP A 160 -8.98 7.04 22.82
N PRO A 161 -8.50 8.28 23.03
CA PRO A 161 -7.15 8.70 22.64
C PRO A 161 -6.04 7.88 23.32
N LYS A 162 -6.25 7.40 24.55
CA LYS A 162 -5.27 6.58 25.26
C LYS A 162 -5.21 5.15 24.73
N ALA A 163 -6.37 4.58 24.40
CA ALA A 163 -6.45 3.28 23.74
C ALA A 163 -5.78 3.32 22.34
N ARG A 164 -6.03 4.37 21.59
CA ARG A 164 -5.39 4.64 20.31
C ARG A 164 -3.87 4.76 20.44
N LEU A 165 -3.37 5.53 21.42
CA LEU A 165 -1.94 5.69 21.67
C LEU A 165 -1.29 4.35 22.05
N LEU A 166 -1.93 3.57 22.93
CA LEU A 166 -1.44 2.24 23.30
C LEU A 166 -1.36 1.30 22.09
N LEU A 167 -2.41 1.28 21.25
CA LEU A 167 -2.40 0.44 20.04
C LEU A 167 -1.30 0.85 19.07
N LYS A 168 -1.10 2.15 18.82
CA LYS A 168 0.01 2.66 18.01
C LYS A 168 1.36 2.19 18.54
N TYR A 169 1.57 2.30 19.84
CA TYR A 169 2.83 1.89 20.48
C TYR A 169 3.05 0.37 20.37
N LEU A 170 2.03 -0.43 20.67
CA LEU A 170 2.10 -1.89 20.54
C LEU A 170 2.37 -2.36 19.10
N VAL A 171 1.81 -1.66 18.11
CA VAL A 171 2.07 -1.94 16.69
C VAL A 171 3.49 -1.55 16.29
N THR A 172 4.03 -0.47 16.87
CA THR A 172 5.42 -0.06 16.64
C THR A 172 6.40 -1.10 17.17
N GLU A 173 6.10 -1.67 18.34
CA GLU A 173 6.84 -2.77 18.97
C GLU A 173 6.35 -4.16 18.51
N TRP A 174 5.91 -4.31 17.28
CA TRP A 174 5.37 -5.55 16.74
C TRP A 174 6.26 -6.76 17.03
N GLY A 175 5.68 -7.76 17.71
CA GLY A 175 6.38 -9.00 18.06
C GLY A 175 7.30 -8.90 19.26
N GLN A 176 7.42 -7.73 19.89
CA GLN A 176 8.20 -7.53 21.11
C GLN A 176 7.28 -7.23 22.30
N PRO A 177 7.50 -7.86 23.45
CA PRO A 177 6.79 -7.51 24.68
C PRO A 177 7.28 -6.17 25.22
N ILE A 178 6.37 -5.27 25.57
CA ILE A 178 6.68 -4.02 26.26
C ILE A 178 6.46 -4.17 27.77
N GLN A 179 7.23 -3.47 28.56
CA GLN A 179 7.02 -3.44 30.01
C GLN A 179 5.72 -2.68 30.35
N ARG A 180 4.94 -3.21 31.28
CA ARG A 180 3.71 -2.54 31.77
C ARG A 180 4.01 -1.12 32.27
N SER A 181 5.12 -0.93 32.98
CA SER A 181 5.59 0.39 33.43
C SER A 181 5.82 1.38 32.28
N THR A 182 6.33 0.91 31.13
CA THR A 182 6.48 1.75 29.93
C THR A 182 5.12 2.20 29.40
N ALA A 183 4.13 1.31 29.36
CA ALA A 183 2.77 1.67 28.94
C ALA A 183 2.13 2.66 29.93
N LEU A 184 2.32 2.48 31.23
CA LEU A 184 1.82 3.41 32.25
C LEU A 184 2.43 4.79 32.09
N TYR A 185 3.74 4.88 31.94
CA TYR A 185 4.45 6.15 31.73
C TYR A 185 4.02 6.85 30.43
N LEU A 186 3.88 6.09 29.33
CA LEU A 186 3.43 6.62 28.04
C LEU A 186 2.02 7.21 28.13
N LEU A 187 1.13 6.54 28.84
CA LEU A 187 -0.28 6.92 28.87
C LEU A 187 -0.59 7.96 29.95
N TRP A 188 0.02 7.84 31.11
CA TRP A 188 -0.24 8.67 32.30
C TRP A 188 1.04 9.01 33.06
N PRO A 189 1.94 9.84 32.52
CA PRO A 189 3.21 10.17 33.14
C PRO A 189 3.07 10.88 34.52
N ASP A 190 1.95 11.53 34.73
CA ASP A 190 1.69 12.35 35.92
C ASP A 190 0.90 11.60 37.03
N LEU A 191 0.52 10.34 36.81
CA LEU A 191 -0.27 9.57 37.78
C LEU A 191 0.61 8.63 38.61
N GLU A 192 0.16 8.41 39.84
CA GLU A 192 0.72 7.36 40.70
C GLU A 192 0.50 5.96 40.06
N GLU A 193 1.47 5.07 40.21
CA GLU A 193 1.49 3.76 39.55
C GLU A 193 0.24 2.92 39.82
N HIS A 194 -0.30 2.96 41.02
CA HIS A 194 -1.51 2.24 41.41
C HIS A 194 -2.73 2.72 40.65
N GLU A 195 -2.91 4.03 40.51
CA GLU A 195 -4.04 4.63 39.79
C GLU A 195 -3.89 4.38 38.29
N ALA A 196 -2.72 4.64 37.73
CA ALA A 196 -2.41 4.37 36.34
C ALA A 196 -2.63 2.89 35.96
N SER A 197 -2.25 1.95 36.86
CA SER A 197 -2.45 0.52 36.66
C SER A 197 -3.93 0.12 36.60
N SER A 198 -4.75 0.71 37.45
CA SER A 198 -6.22 0.48 37.42
C SER A 198 -6.84 0.98 36.12
N ARG A 199 -6.42 2.17 35.66
CA ARG A 199 -6.88 2.74 34.38
C ARG A 199 -6.42 1.91 33.18
N LEU A 200 -5.19 1.39 33.20
CA LEU A 200 -4.70 0.54 32.13
C LEU A 200 -5.51 -0.75 32.02
N SER A 201 -5.85 -1.38 33.13
CA SER A 201 -6.67 -2.59 33.13
C SER A 201 -8.08 -2.33 32.57
N ALA A 202 -8.70 -1.18 32.89
CA ALA A 202 -9.97 -0.77 32.30
C ALA A 202 -9.83 -0.48 30.81
N LEU A 203 -8.75 0.17 30.39
CA LEU A 203 -8.46 0.49 28.98
C LEU A 203 -8.27 -0.81 28.16
N LEU A 204 -7.49 -1.77 28.65
CA LEU A 204 -7.30 -3.06 27.99
C LEU A 204 -8.60 -3.85 27.86
N ALA A 205 -9.49 -3.77 28.85
CA ALA A 205 -10.82 -4.36 28.77
C ALA A 205 -11.72 -3.69 27.72
N SER A 206 -11.51 -2.39 27.45
CA SER A 206 -12.29 -1.62 26.48
C SER A 206 -11.72 -1.72 25.04
N LEU A 207 -10.46 -2.11 24.86
CA LEU A 207 -9.86 -2.33 23.54
C LEU A 207 -10.55 -3.46 22.75
N VAL A 208 -11.21 -4.37 23.44
CA VAL A 208 -12.01 -5.44 22.84
C VAL A 208 -13.46 -5.23 23.23
N PRO A 209 -14.38 -5.00 22.30
CA PRO A 209 -15.79 -4.91 22.61
C PRO A 209 -16.25 -6.17 23.37
N PRO A 210 -16.94 -6.05 24.52
CA PRO A 210 -17.26 -7.20 25.40
C PRO A 210 -18.23 -8.22 24.81
N ALA A 211 -18.71 -8.04 23.59
CA ALA A 211 -19.79 -8.82 22.98
C ALA A 211 -19.38 -9.69 21.79
N ARG A 212 -18.10 -10.03 21.64
CA ARG A 212 -17.66 -10.88 20.49
C ARG A 212 -16.96 -12.16 20.96
N PRO A 213 -17.73 -13.22 21.32
CA PRO A 213 -17.16 -14.53 21.67
C PRO A 213 -16.55 -15.29 20.47
N ASP A 214 -16.74 -14.77 19.28
CA ASP A 214 -16.33 -15.32 17.99
C ASP A 214 -14.96 -14.80 17.47
N LEU A 215 -14.22 -14.02 18.28
CA LEU A 215 -12.86 -13.58 17.95
C LEU A 215 -11.94 -14.80 17.78
N ARG A 216 -11.59 -15.11 16.55
CA ARG A 216 -10.57 -16.14 16.26
C ARG A 216 -9.24 -15.67 16.83
N GLY A 217 -8.64 -16.49 17.72
CA GLY A 217 -7.33 -16.18 18.33
C GLY A 217 -7.40 -15.49 19.70
N GLY A 218 -8.58 -15.14 20.23
CA GLY A 218 -8.70 -14.57 21.58
C GLY A 218 -8.43 -13.07 21.65
N LYS A 219 -7.89 -12.61 22.79
CA LYS A 219 -7.60 -11.17 23.01
C LYS A 219 -6.53 -10.65 22.05
N PHE A 220 -6.69 -9.42 21.55
CA PHE A 220 -5.67 -8.76 20.71
C PHE A 220 -4.41 -8.37 21.49
N VAL A 221 -4.54 -8.10 22.77
CA VAL A 221 -3.41 -7.78 23.65
C VAL A 221 -3.28 -8.89 24.70
N LEU A 222 -2.10 -9.48 24.78
CA LEU A 222 -1.72 -10.44 25.82
C LEU A 222 -1.04 -9.70 26.96
N GLU A 223 -1.43 -10.08 28.19
CA GLU A 223 -0.77 -9.68 29.42
C GLU A 223 -0.06 -10.89 30.01
N GLU A 224 1.28 -10.87 30.07
CA GLU A 224 2.09 -11.93 30.64
C GLU A 224 2.99 -11.35 31.75
N GLY A 225 2.57 -11.56 33.01
CA GLY A 225 3.26 -11.00 34.16
C GLY A 225 3.28 -9.46 34.14
N SER A 226 4.45 -8.88 33.94
CA SER A 226 4.65 -7.42 33.86
C SER A 226 4.77 -6.91 32.42
N THR A 227 4.42 -7.70 31.41
CA THR A 227 4.56 -7.31 30.01
C THR A 227 3.22 -7.30 29.27
N LEU A 228 3.16 -6.50 28.22
CA LEU A 228 2.06 -6.39 27.26
C LEU A 228 2.61 -6.63 25.85
N GLN A 229 1.88 -7.34 25.02
CA GLN A 229 2.21 -7.49 23.60
C GLN A 229 0.96 -7.70 22.75
N LEU A 230 1.06 -7.40 21.46
CA LEU A 230 0.02 -7.80 20.49
C LEU A 230 0.06 -9.32 20.31
N ASN A 231 -1.12 -9.94 20.32
CA ASN A 231 -1.28 -11.37 20.11
C ASN A 231 -1.11 -11.71 18.63
N GLN A 232 0.06 -12.19 18.24
CA GLN A 232 0.34 -12.59 16.86
C GLN A 232 -0.46 -13.82 16.40
N ALA A 233 -1.08 -14.58 17.32
CA ALA A 233 -2.00 -15.67 16.98
C ALA A 233 -3.43 -15.19 16.72
N ALA A 234 -3.75 -13.93 17.11
CA ALA A 234 -5.02 -13.31 16.75
C ALA A 234 -4.98 -12.81 15.31
N ASP A 235 -6.17 -12.68 14.72
CA ASP A 235 -6.31 -12.16 13.37
C ASP A 235 -6.11 -10.63 13.36
N ILE A 236 -4.85 -10.22 13.26
CA ILE A 236 -4.42 -8.82 13.21
C ILE A 236 -3.65 -8.56 11.92
N TRP A 237 -4.15 -7.69 11.09
CA TRP A 237 -3.47 -7.20 9.90
C TRP A 237 -2.97 -5.76 10.15
N VAL A 238 -1.71 -5.50 9.79
CA VAL A 238 -1.08 -4.18 9.91
C VAL A 238 -0.40 -3.84 8.60
N ASP A 239 -0.74 -2.70 8.01
CA ASP A 239 -0.22 -2.27 6.71
C ASP A 239 1.31 -2.17 6.67
N SER A 240 1.95 -1.70 7.73
CA SER A 240 3.42 -1.62 7.77
C SER A 240 4.11 -2.98 7.89
N ILE A 241 3.46 -3.98 8.48
CA ILE A 241 3.96 -5.35 8.53
C ILE A 241 3.79 -6.02 7.17
N GLU A 242 2.62 -5.88 6.56
CA GLU A 242 2.35 -6.36 5.20
C GLU A 242 3.33 -5.75 4.19
N PHE A 243 3.59 -4.45 4.30
CA PHE A 243 4.57 -3.73 3.48
C PHE A 243 5.97 -4.37 3.58
N GLU A 244 6.47 -4.63 4.79
CA GLU A 244 7.77 -5.30 4.99
C GLU A 244 7.78 -6.72 4.41
N GLN A 245 6.71 -7.48 4.61
CA GLN A 245 6.59 -8.85 4.11
C GLN A 245 6.58 -8.90 2.58
N GLN A 246 5.83 -8.03 1.93
CA GLN A 246 5.78 -7.95 0.47
C GLN A 246 7.11 -7.51 -0.13
N ILE A 247 7.82 -6.54 0.48
CA ILE A 247 9.17 -6.16 0.05
C ILE A 247 10.13 -7.35 0.15
N LYS A 248 10.09 -8.10 1.25
CA LYS A 248 10.93 -9.27 1.41
C LYS A 248 10.61 -10.33 0.35
N ALA A 249 9.34 -10.65 0.14
CA ALA A 249 8.91 -11.58 -0.90
C ALA A 249 9.35 -11.11 -2.31
N ALA A 250 9.27 -9.80 -2.59
CA ALA A 250 9.74 -9.23 -3.84
C ALA A 250 11.26 -9.38 -4.03
N GLN A 251 12.04 -9.22 -2.95
CA GLN A 251 13.49 -9.45 -2.97
C GLN A 251 13.83 -10.92 -3.24
N ASP A 252 13.14 -11.83 -2.55
CA ASP A 252 13.32 -13.29 -2.73
C ASP A 252 12.96 -13.70 -4.18
N ALA A 253 11.88 -13.16 -4.75
CA ALA A 253 11.49 -13.38 -6.13
C ALA A 253 12.56 -12.82 -7.12
N GLN A 254 13.10 -11.64 -6.86
CA GLN A 254 14.17 -11.05 -7.67
C GLN A 254 15.45 -11.90 -7.63
N GLU A 255 15.82 -12.41 -6.47
CA GLU A 255 16.98 -13.29 -6.30
C GLU A 255 16.80 -14.64 -6.99
N SER A 256 15.57 -15.16 -7.06
CA SER A 256 15.24 -16.37 -7.81
C SER A 256 15.16 -16.16 -9.33
N GLY A 257 15.23 -14.92 -9.80
CA GLY A 257 15.16 -14.55 -11.21
C GLY A 257 13.76 -14.34 -11.75
N ASP A 258 12.73 -14.41 -10.92
CA ASP A 258 11.35 -14.10 -11.29
C ASP A 258 11.08 -12.59 -11.22
N VAL A 259 11.52 -11.90 -12.29
CA VAL A 259 11.48 -10.43 -12.37
C VAL A 259 10.05 -9.90 -12.40
N ASP A 260 9.12 -10.63 -13.02
CA ASP A 260 7.72 -10.18 -13.14
C ASP A 260 7.00 -10.30 -11.80
N ALA A 261 7.16 -11.42 -11.09
CA ALA A 261 6.63 -11.58 -9.74
C ALA A 261 7.26 -10.55 -8.78
N ALA A 262 8.58 -10.34 -8.83
CA ALA A 262 9.27 -9.34 -8.02
C ALA A 262 8.68 -7.94 -8.24
N LEU A 263 8.48 -7.54 -9.50
CA LEU A 263 7.91 -6.24 -9.83
C LEU A 263 6.47 -6.09 -9.29
N GLY A 264 5.63 -7.11 -9.48
CA GLY A 264 4.26 -7.11 -8.95
C GLY A 264 4.23 -6.94 -7.43
N LEU A 265 5.07 -7.67 -6.69
CA LEU A 265 5.17 -7.58 -5.24
C LEU A 265 5.70 -6.22 -4.76
N PHE A 266 6.73 -5.66 -5.43
CA PHE A 266 7.19 -4.30 -5.10
C PHE A 266 6.10 -3.26 -5.33
N LEU A 267 5.36 -3.33 -6.44
CA LEU A 267 4.28 -2.38 -6.71
C LEU A 267 3.15 -2.51 -5.68
N ALA A 268 2.78 -3.74 -5.30
CA ALA A 268 1.79 -3.98 -4.25
C ALA A 268 2.24 -3.41 -2.90
N ALA A 269 3.52 -3.61 -2.52
CA ALA A 269 4.09 -3.00 -1.33
C ALA A 269 4.04 -1.47 -1.40
N LEU A 270 4.50 -0.86 -2.50
CA LEU A 270 4.50 0.59 -2.67
C LEU A 270 3.09 1.20 -2.61
N ALA A 271 2.06 0.43 -2.99
CA ALA A 271 0.66 0.86 -2.88
C ALA A 271 0.17 0.97 -1.43
N LEU A 272 0.78 0.26 -0.49
CA LEU A 272 0.45 0.38 0.95
C LEU A 272 1.00 1.67 1.57
N TYR A 273 2.14 2.16 1.09
CA TYR A 273 2.80 3.35 1.64
C TYR A 273 2.15 4.63 1.08
N LYS A 274 1.22 5.20 1.81
CA LYS A 274 0.52 6.44 1.40
C LYS A 274 1.26 7.69 1.87
N GLU A 275 1.74 7.68 3.12
CA GLU A 275 2.48 8.75 3.76
C GLU A 275 3.40 8.15 4.84
N ASP A 276 4.20 9.00 5.51
CA ASP A 276 5.10 8.56 6.57
C ASP A 276 4.38 7.82 7.70
N TYR A 277 5.08 6.85 8.25
CA TYR A 277 4.61 6.04 9.39
C TYR A 277 4.20 6.92 10.56
N LEU A 278 2.93 6.80 11.02
CA LEU A 278 2.33 7.57 12.11
C LEU A 278 2.61 9.08 11.96
N ARG A 279 2.22 9.66 10.83
CA ARG A 279 2.51 11.07 10.47
C ARG A 279 2.03 12.08 11.52
N GLU A 280 0.99 11.78 12.27
CA GLU A 280 0.47 12.63 13.33
C GLU A 280 1.36 12.66 14.59
N ASN A 281 2.29 11.70 14.71
CA ASN A 281 3.24 11.59 15.83
C ASN A 281 4.66 12.01 15.43
N LEU A 282 4.84 12.99 14.54
CA LEU A 282 6.14 13.40 14.00
C LEU A 282 7.11 13.94 15.06
N TYR A 283 6.59 14.53 16.11
CA TYR A 283 7.38 15.15 17.18
C TYR A 283 7.64 14.23 18.38
N GLU A 284 7.18 12.97 18.29
CA GLU A 284 7.42 11.97 19.32
C GLU A 284 8.60 11.08 18.90
N ASP A 285 9.47 10.73 19.86
CA ASP A 285 10.70 9.98 19.61
C ASP A 285 10.43 8.48 19.39
N TRP A 286 9.44 7.91 20.08
CA TRP A 286 9.20 6.46 20.08
C TRP A 286 8.85 5.84 18.71
N PRO A 287 8.22 6.52 17.73
CA PRO A 287 8.00 5.94 16.41
C PRO A 287 9.09 6.31 15.39
N SER A 288 10.11 7.12 15.78
CA SER A 288 11.09 7.69 14.85
C SER A 288 11.89 6.64 14.10
N ASP A 289 12.43 5.65 14.79
CA ASP A 289 13.25 4.58 14.19
C ASP A 289 12.43 3.72 13.23
N ARG A 290 11.18 3.41 13.60
CA ARG A 290 10.27 2.66 12.74
C ARG A 290 9.90 3.48 11.50
N ARG A 291 9.65 4.77 11.65
CA ARG A 291 9.34 5.69 10.55
C ARG A 291 10.49 5.76 9.56
N GLU A 292 11.71 5.99 10.05
CA GLU A 292 12.89 6.06 9.20
C GLU A 292 13.11 4.74 8.44
N ARG A 293 12.95 3.61 9.13
CA ARG A 293 13.05 2.29 8.51
C ARG A 293 12.01 2.10 7.39
N MET A 294 10.74 2.48 7.62
CA MET A 294 9.70 2.37 6.59
C MET A 294 10.00 3.26 5.39
N ARG A 295 10.48 4.48 5.64
CA ARG A 295 10.89 5.43 4.60
C ARG A 295 12.05 4.88 3.76
N GLU A 296 13.09 4.35 4.39
CA GLU A 296 14.24 3.77 3.68
C GLU A 296 13.85 2.52 2.87
N LEU A 297 12.97 1.67 3.40
CA LEU A 297 12.42 0.53 2.66
C LEU A 297 11.61 0.99 1.43
N TRP A 298 10.78 2.02 1.58
CA TRP A 298 10.04 2.59 0.47
C TRP A 298 10.98 3.18 -0.60
N ILE A 299 11.94 4.01 -0.19
CA ILE A 299 12.92 4.60 -1.10
C ILE A 299 13.72 3.51 -1.84
N SER A 300 14.24 2.52 -1.11
CA SER A 300 15.01 1.43 -1.73
C SER A 300 14.18 0.62 -2.73
N SER A 301 12.90 0.39 -2.44
CA SER A 301 11.97 -0.28 -3.35
C SER A 301 11.69 0.56 -4.60
N MET A 302 11.56 1.88 -4.46
CA MET A 302 11.42 2.80 -5.60
C MET A 302 12.64 2.73 -6.54
N PHE A 303 13.87 2.67 -5.99
CA PHE A 303 15.08 2.46 -6.80
C PHE A 303 15.08 1.11 -7.53
N ARG A 304 14.67 0.03 -6.86
CA ARG A 304 14.59 -1.31 -7.47
C ARG A 304 13.60 -1.33 -8.62
N VAL A 305 12.38 -0.83 -8.40
CA VAL A 305 11.37 -0.73 -9.45
C VAL A 305 11.85 0.15 -10.61
N ALA A 306 12.47 1.30 -10.33
CA ALA A 306 13.03 2.17 -11.37
C ALA A 306 14.13 1.49 -12.20
N ALA A 307 14.97 0.65 -11.57
CA ALA A 307 15.97 -0.13 -12.27
C ALA A 307 15.32 -1.20 -13.16
N LEU A 308 14.33 -1.94 -12.66
CA LEU A 308 13.58 -2.94 -13.43
C LEU A 308 12.87 -2.32 -14.65
N CYS A 309 12.27 -1.13 -14.48
CA CYS A 309 11.70 -0.36 -15.59
C CYS A 309 12.77 0.04 -16.62
N ALA A 310 13.94 0.50 -16.15
CA ALA A 310 15.04 0.91 -17.02
C ALA A 310 15.61 -0.27 -17.85
N ASP A 311 15.69 -1.46 -17.26
CA ASP A 311 16.11 -2.69 -17.96
C ASP A 311 15.14 -3.08 -19.09
N ARG A 312 13.88 -2.64 -18.99
CA ARG A 312 12.84 -2.77 -20.03
C ARG A 312 12.79 -1.57 -20.99
N CYS A 313 13.73 -0.64 -20.88
CA CYS A 313 13.76 0.63 -21.64
C CYS A 313 12.58 1.57 -21.34
N GLU A 314 11.88 1.38 -20.23
CA GLU A 314 10.74 2.22 -19.75
C GLU A 314 11.27 3.40 -18.92
N TYR A 315 12.13 4.22 -19.54
CA TYR A 315 12.83 5.30 -18.84
C TYR A 315 11.91 6.39 -18.31
N SER A 316 10.74 6.58 -18.90
CA SER A 316 9.76 7.56 -18.42
C SER A 316 9.26 7.22 -17.02
N ASP A 317 9.03 5.94 -16.74
CA ASP A 317 8.60 5.48 -15.43
C ASP A 317 9.73 5.56 -14.40
N SER A 318 10.94 5.14 -14.80
CA SER A 318 12.13 5.31 -13.96
C SER A 318 12.34 6.77 -13.54
N VAL A 319 12.17 7.71 -14.48
CA VAL A 319 12.24 9.17 -14.22
C VAL A 319 11.18 9.61 -13.22
N ARG A 320 9.94 9.14 -13.38
CA ARG A 320 8.82 9.49 -12.48
C ARG A 320 9.06 8.98 -11.06
N LEU A 321 9.51 7.73 -10.91
CA LEU A 321 9.81 7.13 -9.63
C LEU A 321 10.91 7.88 -8.88
N MET A 322 12.00 8.26 -9.56
CA MET A 322 13.08 9.02 -8.94
C MET A 322 12.66 10.44 -8.56
N LYS A 323 11.76 11.06 -9.30
CA LYS A 323 11.18 12.36 -8.90
C LYS A 323 10.39 12.22 -7.60
N LYS A 324 9.56 11.18 -7.46
CA LYS A 324 8.83 10.92 -6.19
C LYS A 324 9.77 10.72 -4.99
N VAL A 325 10.92 10.06 -5.20
CA VAL A 325 11.94 9.94 -4.15
C VAL A 325 12.47 11.33 -3.75
N LEU A 326 12.74 12.19 -4.72
CA LEU A 326 13.24 13.56 -4.45
C LEU A 326 12.18 14.49 -3.85
N ASP A 327 10.89 14.21 -4.05
CA ASP A 327 9.79 14.95 -3.39
C ASP A 327 9.78 14.66 -1.88
N ILE A 328 10.16 13.44 -1.45
CA ILE A 328 10.22 13.01 -0.05
C ILE A 328 11.59 13.35 0.58
N ASP A 329 12.68 13.09 -0.13
CA ASP A 329 14.04 13.38 0.30
C ASP A 329 14.79 14.21 -0.76
N PRO A 330 14.67 15.54 -0.72
CA PRO A 330 15.29 16.44 -1.70
C PRO A 330 16.83 16.44 -1.68
N TYR A 331 17.45 15.86 -0.65
CA TYR A 331 18.89 15.84 -0.51
C TYR A 331 19.53 14.51 -0.87
N ARG A 332 18.74 13.53 -1.34
CA ARG A 332 19.21 12.19 -1.70
C ARG A 332 19.97 12.17 -3.01
N GLU A 333 21.30 12.30 -2.93
CA GLU A 333 22.17 12.47 -4.08
C GLU A 333 22.12 11.31 -5.09
N ASN A 334 22.00 10.06 -4.63
CA ASN A 334 21.87 8.90 -5.52
C ASN A 334 20.57 8.94 -6.36
N ALA A 335 19.51 9.60 -5.89
CA ALA A 335 18.30 9.80 -6.68
C ALA A 335 18.53 10.79 -7.82
N TYR A 336 19.32 11.86 -7.60
CA TYR A 336 19.75 12.73 -8.69
C TYR A 336 20.60 11.98 -9.72
N GLN A 337 21.54 11.14 -9.28
CA GLN A 337 22.36 10.32 -10.19
C GLN A 337 21.48 9.41 -11.07
N ALA A 338 20.58 8.64 -10.46
CA ALA A 338 19.66 7.75 -11.16
C ALA A 338 18.76 8.53 -12.13
N LEU A 339 18.18 9.65 -11.69
CA LEU A 339 17.32 10.50 -12.50
C LEU A 339 18.07 11.10 -13.70
N MET A 340 19.30 11.58 -13.52
CA MET A 340 20.16 12.08 -14.60
C MET A 340 20.47 10.98 -15.64
N LEU A 341 20.76 9.78 -15.16
CA LEU A 341 21.04 8.63 -16.03
C LEU A 341 19.79 8.26 -16.86
N TYR A 342 18.63 8.13 -16.21
CA TYR A 342 17.37 7.76 -16.89
C TYR A 342 16.93 8.84 -17.88
N LEU A 343 17.07 10.13 -17.54
CA LEU A 343 16.82 11.24 -18.46
C LEU A 343 17.75 11.18 -19.68
N SER A 344 19.03 10.87 -19.48
CA SER A 344 19.98 10.74 -20.59
C SER A 344 19.61 9.60 -21.52
N ARG A 345 19.26 8.42 -20.97
CA ARG A 345 18.80 7.24 -21.73
C ARG A 345 17.48 7.45 -22.44
N ALA A 346 16.61 8.27 -21.87
CA ALA A 346 15.37 8.71 -22.53
C ALA A 346 15.56 9.76 -23.64
N GLY A 347 16.81 10.13 -23.98
CA GLY A 347 17.12 11.20 -24.93
C GLY A 347 16.92 12.63 -24.42
N ARG A 348 16.58 12.81 -23.14
CA ARG A 348 16.26 14.09 -22.47
C ARG A 348 17.50 14.71 -21.82
N ARG A 349 18.62 14.69 -22.56
CA ARG A 349 19.93 15.15 -22.09
C ARG A 349 19.94 16.56 -21.51
N GLY A 350 19.20 17.49 -22.12
CA GLY A 350 19.12 18.86 -21.63
C GLY A 350 18.52 18.95 -20.22
N GLU A 351 17.54 18.12 -19.91
CA GLU A 351 16.94 18.05 -18.57
C GLU A 351 17.91 17.45 -17.54
N ALA A 352 18.65 16.42 -17.92
CA ALA A 352 19.68 15.84 -17.05
C ALA A 352 20.77 16.89 -16.66
N ILE A 353 21.20 17.70 -17.61
CA ILE A 353 22.16 18.80 -17.38
C ILE A 353 21.57 19.85 -16.41
N ASN A 354 20.33 20.24 -16.62
CA ASN A 354 19.66 21.21 -15.75
C ASN A 354 19.44 20.67 -14.35
N LEU A 355 19.14 19.38 -14.23
CA LEU A 355 18.98 18.70 -12.95
C LEU A 355 20.27 18.69 -12.12
N TYR A 356 21.43 18.44 -12.74
CA TYR A 356 22.71 18.52 -12.05
C TYR A 356 22.96 19.94 -11.50
N ARG A 357 22.73 20.97 -12.32
CA ARG A 357 22.91 22.37 -11.91
C ARG A 357 21.96 22.78 -10.78
N TYR A 358 20.77 22.19 -10.76
CA TYR A 358 19.82 22.38 -9.67
C TYR A 358 20.34 21.71 -8.38
N ALA A 359 20.76 20.44 -8.43
CA ALA A 359 21.29 19.72 -7.28
C ALA A 359 22.55 20.39 -6.71
N GLU A 360 23.47 20.85 -7.57
CA GLU A 360 24.68 21.57 -7.16
C GLU A 360 24.35 22.83 -6.36
N ARG A 361 23.40 23.63 -6.81
CA ARG A 361 22.93 24.82 -6.08
C ARG A 361 22.25 24.48 -4.77
N LEU A 362 21.37 23.44 -4.79
CA LEU A 362 20.65 22.99 -3.61
C LEU A 362 21.62 22.55 -2.51
N PHE A 363 22.61 21.73 -2.86
CA PHE A 363 23.60 21.22 -1.89
C PHE A 363 24.49 22.33 -1.37
N ALA A 364 24.93 23.26 -2.24
CA ALA A 364 25.73 24.40 -1.82
C ALA A 364 24.96 25.31 -0.84
N GLN A 365 23.67 25.56 -1.09
CA GLN A 365 22.85 26.48 -0.29
C GLN A 365 22.43 25.88 1.06
N HIS A 366 22.07 24.60 1.10
CA HIS A 366 21.44 23.99 2.28
C HIS A 366 22.36 23.05 3.05
N LEU A 367 23.35 22.44 2.40
CA LEU A 367 24.26 21.49 3.03
C LEU A 367 25.69 22.02 3.15
N ALA A 368 25.97 23.20 2.59
CA ALA A 368 27.33 23.74 2.43
C ALA A 368 28.30 22.71 1.77
N ALA A 369 27.79 21.88 0.88
CA ALA A 369 28.49 20.79 0.22
C ALA A 369 28.41 20.90 -1.31
N GLN A 370 29.32 20.20 -1.99
CA GLN A 370 29.25 20.01 -3.44
C GLN A 370 28.83 18.58 -3.76
N PRO A 371 28.24 18.33 -4.94
CA PRO A 371 27.97 16.98 -5.41
C PRO A 371 29.20 16.09 -5.34
N ALA A 372 29.02 14.83 -5.00
CA ALA A 372 30.06 13.83 -4.91
C ALA A 372 30.84 13.68 -6.24
N PRO A 373 32.08 13.21 -6.20
CA PRO A 373 32.87 12.99 -7.42
C PRO A 373 32.17 12.10 -8.44
N SER A 374 31.45 11.07 -8.00
CA SER A 374 30.67 10.17 -8.86
C SER A 374 29.57 10.92 -9.62
N THR A 375 28.86 11.84 -8.97
CA THR A 375 27.80 12.65 -9.57
C THR A 375 28.36 13.61 -10.60
N ARG A 376 29.50 14.24 -10.30
CA ARG A 376 30.20 15.11 -11.25
C ARG A 376 30.71 14.34 -12.47
N MET A 377 31.29 13.16 -12.27
CA MET A 377 31.75 12.29 -13.37
C MET A 377 30.58 11.86 -14.27
N LEU A 378 29.42 11.53 -13.68
CA LEU A 378 28.21 11.21 -14.45
C LEU A 378 27.76 12.43 -15.29
N TYR A 379 27.74 13.62 -14.70
CA TYR A 379 27.42 14.85 -15.41
C TYR A 379 28.35 15.11 -16.59
N GLU A 380 29.67 14.92 -16.42
CA GLU A 380 30.64 15.04 -17.51
C GLU A 380 30.41 14.03 -18.63
N LYS A 381 30.10 12.77 -18.29
CA LYS A 381 29.75 11.76 -19.29
C LYS A 381 28.48 12.14 -20.06
N ILE A 382 27.48 12.67 -19.37
CA ILE A 382 26.27 13.18 -20.02
C ILE A 382 26.60 14.36 -20.95
N LEU A 383 27.48 15.27 -20.55
CA LEU A 383 27.93 16.39 -21.38
C LEU A 383 28.70 15.96 -22.64
N ARG A 384 29.34 14.80 -22.62
CA ARG A 384 30.03 14.23 -23.80
C ARG A 384 29.14 13.34 -24.65
N GLY A 385 27.93 12.99 -24.16
CA GLY A 385 27.04 12.03 -24.82
C GLY A 385 27.48 10.57 -24.62
N GLU A 386 28.28 10.28 -23.59
CA GLU A 386 28.85 8.97 -23.28
C GLU A 386 28.00 8.20 -22.23
N ALA A 387 26.97 8.81 -21.67
CA ALA A 387 26.08 8.20 -20.70
C ALA A 387 24.79 7.76 -21.39
N GLY A 388 24.86 6.69 -22.17
CA GLY A 388 23.72 6.08 -22.87
C GLY A 388 23.49 4.64 -22.42
#